data_70c1150718e57badae65e1ea29c048be
#
_entry.id   70c1150718e57badae65e1ea29c048be
#
_cell.length_a   1.000
_cell.length_b   1.000
_cell.length_c   1.000
_cell.angle_alpha   90.00
_cell.angle_beta   90.00
_cell.angle_gamma   90.00
#
_symmetry.space_group_name_H-M   'P 1'
#
loop_
_entity.id
_entity.type
_entity.pdbx_description
1 polymer ?
#
loop_
_entity_poly.entity_id
_entity_poly.type
_entity_poly.pdbx_seq_one_letter_code
_entity_poly.pdbx_strand_id
1 'polypeptide(L)'
;MGKLGKEIVKLDVDILLKKLNSALADEWLAYYQYWIGAKIVKGPMKDAVISELDIHATEELGHATLIAARIVQLGGTPVLSPDEWAKVAGCRSE
;
A
#
# COMPACT_ATOMS: atom_id res chain seq x y z
N MET A 1 3.53 -31.64 16.44
CA MET A 1 3.50 -30.25 16.81
C MET A 1 2.27 -29.94 17.60
N GLY A 2 2.42 -29.45 18.77
CA GLY A 2 1.29 -29.19 19.61
C GLY A 2 0.73 -27.78 19.44
N LYS A 3 -0.09 -27.39 20.40
CA LYS A 3 -0.71 -26.08 20.47
C LYS A 3 0.32 -24.95 20.36
N LEU A 4 1.45 -25.10 21.01
CA LEU A 4 2.47 -24.05 21.04
C LEU A 4 2.99 -23.71 19.65
N GLY A 5 3.24 -24.74 18.85
CA GLY A 5 3.69 -24.51 17.47
C GLY A 5 2.66 -23.76 16.63
N LYS A 6 1.38 -24.09 16.78
CA LYS A 6 0.31 -23.40 16.07
C LYS A 6 0.19 -21.95 16.51
N GLU A 7 0.35 -21.69 17.80
CA GLU A 7 0.29 -20.34 18.34
C GLU A 7 1.45 -19.48 17.83
N ILE A 8 2.64 -20.05 17.74
CA ILE A 8 3.81 -19.33 17.21
C ILE A 8 3.59 -18.97 15.74
N VAL A 9 3.12 -19.92 14.94
CA VAL A 9 2.85 -19.66 13.51
C VAL A 9 1.79 -18.59 13.35
N LYS A 10 0.73 -18.65 14.14
CA LYS A 10 -0.32 -17.63 14.09
C LYS A 10 0.22 -16.25 14.45
N LEU A 11 1.07 -16.16 15.47
CA LEU A 11 1.67 -14.88 15.86
C LEU A 11 2.53 -14.30 14.73
N ASP A 12 3.33 -15.14 14.07
CA ASP A 12 4.16 -14.71 12.95
C ASP A 12 3.31 -14.21 11.79
N VAL A 13 2.21 -14.89 11.49
CA VAL A 13 1.29 -14.47 10.44
C VAL A 13 0.64 -13.14 10.80
N ASP A 14 0.23 -12.97 12.05
CA ASP A 14 -0.39 -11.72 12.50
C ASP A 14 0.58 -10.55 12.36
N ILE A 15 1.84 -10.74 12.71
CA ILE A 15 2.87 -9.71 12.55
C ILE A 15 3.06 -9.39 11.07
N LEU A 16 3.16 -10.42 10.24
CA LEU A 16 3.32 -10.26 8.80
C LEU A 16 2.13 -9.49 8.20
N LEU A 17 0.91 -9.84 8.61
CA LEU A 17 -0.29 -9.15 8.11
C LEU A 17 -0.29 -7.67 8.47
N LYS A 18 0.18 -7.32 9.67
CA LYS A 18 0.31 -5.92 10.05
C LYS A 18 1.29 -5.18 9.15
N LYS A 19 2.43 -5.81 8.87
CA LYS A 19 3.45 -5.21 8.00
C LYS A 19 2.94 -5.07 6.57
N LEU A 20 2.22 -6.07 6.07
CA LEU A 20 1.66 -6.01 4.72
C LEU A 20 0.59 -4.92 4.62
N ASN A 21 -0.25 -4.78 5.64
CA ASN A 21 -1.24 -3.71 5.62
C ASN A 21 -0.60 -2.32 5.73
N SER A 22 0.47 -2.20 6.48
CA SER A 22 1.23 -0.95 6.53
C SER A 22 1.80 -0.61 5.16
N ALA A 23 2.38 -1.60 4.49
CA ALA A 23 2.91 -1.42 3.13
C ALA A 23 1.80 -1.09 2.13
N LEU A 24 0.65 -1.75 2.25
CA LEU A 24 -0.49 -1.46 1.38
C LEU A 24 -0.96 -0.02 1.54
N ALA A 25 -1.05 0.46 2.78
CA ALA A 25 -1.43 1.84 3.03
C ALA A 25 -0.43 2.81 2.44
N ASP A 26 0.87 2.51 2.54
CA ASP A 26 1.92 3.33 1.91
C ASP A 26 1.73 3.40 0.40
N GLU A 27 1.42 2.27 -0.24
CA GLU A 27 1.22 2.24 -1.69
C GLU A 27 0.00 3.05 -2.11
N TRP A 28 -1.11 2.99 -1.34
CA TRP A 28 -2.29 3.79 -1.64
C TRP A 28 -2.02 5.28 -1.50
N LEU A 29 -1.28 5.68 -0.48
CA LEU A 29 -0.92 7.08 -0.30
C LEU A 29 -0.03 7.57 -1.45
N ALA A 30 0.94 6.75 -1.84
CA ALA A 30 1.82 7.09 -2.97
C ALA A 30 1.03 7.16 -4.28
N TYR A 31 0.16 6.20 -4.52
CA TYR A 31 -0.68 6.20 -5.70
C TYR A 31 -1.49 7.49 -5.80
N TYR A 32 -2.15 7.86 -4.72
CA TYR A 32 -2.97 9.07 -4.70
C TYR A 32 -2.14 10.31 -4.93
N GLN A 33 -0.97 10.40 -4.32
CA GLN A 33 -0.09 11.56 -4.50
C GLN A 33 0.35 11.72 -5.96
N TYR A 34 0.71 10.65 -6.61
CA TYR A 34 1.06 10.69 -8.03
C TYR A 34 -0.15 11.04 -8.89
N TRP A 35 -1.28 10.43 -8.58
CA TRP A 35 -2.50 10.67 -9.35
C TRP A 35 -2.95 12.12 -9.25
N ILE A 36 -3.04 12.65 -8.03
CA ILE A 36 -3.50 14.04 -7.85
C ILE A 36 -2.47 15.02 -8.37
N GLY A 37 -1.19 14.72 -8.20
CA GLY A 37 -0.11 15.55 -8.73
C GLY A 37 -0.22 15.72 -10.24
N ALA A 38 -0.55 14.64 -10.95
CA ALA A 38 -0.74 14.70 -12.40
C ALA A 38 -1.91 15.59 -12.80
N LYS A 39 -2.91 15.76 -11.92
CA LYS A 39 -4.08 16.59 -12.20
C LYS A 39 -3.83 18.08 -11.99
N ILE A 40 -2.92 18.43 -11.11
CA ILE A 40 -2.74 19.82 -10.68
C ILE A 40 -1.42 20.46 -11.11
N VAL A 41 -0.52 19.70 -11.73
CA VAL A 41 0.77 20.23 -12.15
C VAL A 41 0.59 21.30 -13.24
N LYS A 42 1.40 22.34 -13.17
CA LYS A 42 1.35 23.47 -14.10
C LYS A 42 2.75 23.77 -14.59
N GLY A 43 2.82 24.54 -15.65
CA GLY A 43 4.10 25.03 -16.17
C GLY A 43 4.41 24.44 -17.53
N PRO A 44 5.50 24.93 -18.16
CA PRO A 44 5.84 24.56 -19.54
C PRO A 44 6.19 23.06 -19.71
N MET A 45 6.61 22.40 -18.62
CA MET A 45 6.97 20.98 -18.68
C MET A 45 5.85 20.08 -18.19
N LYS A 46 4.63 20.60 -18.05
CA LYS A 46 3.56 19.84 -17.41
C LYS A 46 3.25 18.50 -18.10
N ASP A 47 3.28 18.47 -19.43
CA ASP A 47 2.94 17.23 -20.13
C ASP A 47 3.93 16.11 -19.87
N ALA A 48 5.22 16.44 -19.81
CA ALA A 48 6.25 15.47 -19.47
C ALA A 48 6.10 15.00 -18.01
N VAL A 49 5.80 15.92 -17.11
CA VAL A 49 5.61 15.58 -15.69
C VAL A 49 4.37 14.72 -15.51
N ILE A 50 3.26 15.03 -16.17
CA ILE A 50 2.05 14.23 -16.11
C ILE A 50 2.34 12.80 -16.57
N SER A 51 3.05 12.64 -17.68
CA SER A 51 3.39 11.32 -18.19
C SER A 51 4.16 10.50 -17.17
N GLU A 52 5.16 11.11 -16.49
CA GLU A 52 5.95 10.44 -15.47
C GLU A 52 5.12 10.09 -14.24
N LEU A 53 4.28 11.02 -13.80
CA LEU A 53 3.43 10.79 -12.63
C LEU A 53 2.42 9.69 -12.89
N ASP A 54 1.86 9.62 -14.09
CA ASP A 54 0.92 8.56 -14.47
C ASP A 54 1.60 7.19 -14.47
N ILE A 55 2.84 7.11 -14.94
CA ILE A 55 3.61 5.87 -14.90
C ILE A 55 3.82 5.43 -13.46
N HIS A 56 4.25 6.35 -12.59
CA HIS A 56 4.46 6.03 -11.18
C HIS A 56 3.16 5.60 -10.49
N ALA A 57 2.05 6.28 -10.79
CA ALA A 57 0.75 5.89 -10.23
C ALA A 57 0.39 4.46 -10.65
N THR A 58 0.59 4.11 -11.91
CA THR A 58 0.31 2.77 -12.40
C THR A 58 1.16 1.72 -11.70
N GLU A 59 2.45 2.03 -11.47
CA GLU A 59 3.35 1.13 -10.76
C GLU A 59 2.90 0.91 -9.31
N GLU A 60 2.52 1.99 -8.62
CA GLU A 60 2.06 1.88 -7.23
C GLU A 60 0.77 1.08 -7.13
N LEU A 61 -0.14 1.25 -8.10
CA LEU A 61 -1.36 0.45 -8.13
C LEU A 61 -1.06 -1.03 -8.32
N GLY A 62 -0.06 -1.35 -9.15
CA GLY A 62 0.40 -2.73 -9.32
C GLY A 62 0.93 -3.31 -8.02
N HIS A 63 1.75 -2.55 -7.29
CA HIS A 63 2.27 -2.97 -5.99
C HIS A 63 1.13 -3.20 -4.99
N ALA A 64 0.18 -2.28 -4.93
CA ALA A 64 -0.97 -2.40 -4.03
C ALA A 64 -1.77 -3.67 -4.33
N THR A 65 -1.96 -3.96 -5.61
CA THR A 65 -2.70 -5.15 -6.03
C THR A 65 -2.02 -6.43 -5.53
N LEU A 66 -0.69 -6.52 -5.68
CA LEU A 66 0.05 -7.70 -5.23
C LEU A 66 0.02 -7.83 -3.71
N ILE A 67 0.18 -6.74 -3.00
CA ILE A 67 0.18 -6.76 -1.54
C ILE A 67 -1.21 -7.16 -1.03
N ALA A 68 -2.26 -6.59 -1.58
CA ALA A 68 -3.63 -6.93 -1.19
C ALA A 68 -3.93 -8.42 -1.43
N ALA A 69 -3.50 -8.94 -2.57
CA ALA A 69 -3.68 -10.36 -2.87
C ALA A 69 -2.96 -11.24 -1.84
N ARG A 70 -1.74 -10.84 -1.45
CA ARG A 70 -0.99 -11.61 -0.46
C ARG A 70 -1.66 -11.60 0.91
N ILE A 71 -2.21 -10.45 1.31
CA ILE A 71 -2.94 -10.35 2.57
C ILE A 71 -4.12 -11.31 2.59
N VAL A 72 -4.90 -11.34 1.51
CA VAL A 72 -6.05 -12.23 1.41
C VAL A 72 -5.61 -13.70 1.43
N GLN A 73 -4.53 -14.04 0.72
CA GLN A 73 -4.00 -15.41 0.73
C GLN A 73 -3.61 -15.87 2.12
N LEU A 74 -3.14 -14.96 2.97
CA LEU A 74 -2.74 -15.28 4.33
C LEU A 74 -3.91 -15.26 5.32
N GLY A 75 -5.12 -15.03 4.84
CA GLY A 75 -6.33 -15.04 5.66
C GLY A 75 -6.62 -13.71 6.33
N GLY A 76 -5.91 -12.65 5.96
CA GLY A 76 -6.14 -11.32 6.51
C GLY A 76 -7.11 -10.51 5.68
N THR A 77 -7.38 -9.29 6.15
CA THR A 77 -8.23 -8.34 5.47
C THR A 77 -7.39 -7.12 5.10
N PRO A 78 -7.33 -6.75 3.82
CA PRO A 78 -6.63 -5.52 3.43
C PRO A 78 -7.32 -4.31 4.05
N VAL A 79 -6.55 -3.26 4.29
CA VAL A 79 -7.08 -1.99 4.77
C VAL A 79 -8.23 -1.55 3.86
N LEU A 80 -9.41 -1.29 4.44
CA LEU A 80 -10.64 -1.11 3.67
C LEU A 80 -11.00 0.34 3.37
N SER A 81 -10.51 1.27 4.17
CA SER A 81 -10.99 2.64 4.14
C SER A 81 -9.86 3.62 3.94
N PRO A 82 -10.01 4.59 3.02
CA PRO A 82 -8.93 5.56 2.79
C PRO A 82 -8.54 6.39 4.02
N ASP A 83 -9.47 6.63 4.92
CA ASP A 83 -9.14 7.39 6.13
C ASP A 83 -8.27 6.62 7.11
N GLU A 84 -8.09 5.32 6.90
CA GLU A 84 -7.19 4.52 7.70
C GLU A 84 -5.76 4.47 7.13
N TRP A 85 -5.58 4.90 5.89
CA TRP A 85 -4.26 4.79 5.25
C TRP A 85 -3.17 5.47 6.04
N ALA A 86 -3.39 6.70 6.48
CA ALA A 86 -2.37 7.45 7.22
C ALA A 86 -2.07 6.81 8.57
N LYS A 87 -3.07 6.19 9.19
CA LYS A 87 -2.91 5.54 10.50
C LYS A 87 -2.11 4.26 10.43
N VAL A 88 -2.25 3.53 9.32
CA VAL A 88 -1.66 2.21 9.14
C VAL A 88 -0.34 2.26 8.38
N ALA A 89 -0.13 3.31 7.62
CA ALA A 89 1.06 3.48 6.79
C ALA A 89 2.34 3.38 7.63
N GLY A 90 3.38 2.87 7.01
CA GLY A 90 4.68 2.69 7.66
C GLY A 90 5.44 3.99 7.76
N CYS A 91 6.51 4.12 7.00
CA CYS A 91 7.47 5.21 7.18
C CYS A 91 7.26 6.41 6.27
N ARG A 92 6.16 6.50 5.57
CA ARG A 92 5.91 7.65 4.70
C ARG A 92 5.05 8.73 5.34
N SER A 93 4.87 8.63 6.62
CA SER A 93 4.00 9.54 7.36
C SER A 93 4.59 10.94 7.50
N GLU A 94 5.75 11.18 6.97
CA GLU A 94 6.31 12.53 7.07
C GLU A 94 5.89 13.38 5.93
#